data_fb51f96379ecd031aef33b5211c91d13
#
_entry.id   fb51f96379ecd031aef33b5211c91d13
#
_cell.length_a   1.000
_cell.length_b   1.000
_cell.length_c   1.000
_cell.angle_alpha   90.00
_cell.angle_beta   90.00
_cell.angle_gamma   90.00
#
_symmetry.space_group_name_H-M   'P 1'
#
loop_
_entity.id
_entity.type
_entity.pdbx_description
1 polymer ?
#
loop_
_entity_poly.entity_id
_entity_poly.type
_entity_poly.pdbx_seq_one_letter_code
_entity_poly.pdbx_strand_id
1 'polypeptide(L)'
;TSCFTPTYKSGFYTIEGNPHQYCFSNKKVDIDGKNKKLNKKDFENLIDKMLDNINFREAIDTLMIVNTLSISYYSMRLLATVLEILTQKNESDNKRTGIKRTTYEKDFIKQLKKEVKRLIGDNSSLKEKKKNILGRIDNIFNLPNNDKLLSLFDENTIKLNELDKKCIMLRNHLLHGNVSITSILKNQDEITQVMFIYLKLNTLINAAIYSSIGYKGIIRNLPKLFMDYKNIEELQNEEYFISINQ
;
A
#
# COMPACT_ATOMS: atom_id res chain seq x y z
N THR A 1 -33.30 -10.89 2.48
CA THR A 1 -32.09 -10.17 2.03
C THR A 1 -31.74 -9.14 3.08
N SER A 2 -30.99 -9.57 4.13
CA SER A 2 -30.47 -8.65 5.12
C SER A 2 -29.18 -8.02 4.55
N CYS A 3 -29.20 -6.70 4.35
CA CYS A 3 -28.01 -5.92 4.03
C CYS A 3 -27.04 -6.00 5.20
N PHE A 4 -25.82 -6.45 4.90
CA PHE A 4 -24.70 -6.40 5.82
C PHE A 4 -24.19 -4.97 5.96
N THR A 5 -24.33 -4.38 7.12
CA THR A 5 -23.52 -3.24 7.54
C THR A 5 -22.41 -3.76 8.43
N PRO A 6 -21.12 -3.71 8.01
CA PRO A 6 -20.03 -4.02 8.90
C PRO A 6 -19.99 -2.95 10.01
N THR A 7 -20.19 -3.36 11.25
CA THR A 7 -20.03 -2.48 12.41
C THR A 7 -18.58 -2.55 12.87
N TYR A 8 -17.92 -1.40 12.94
CA TYR A 8 -16.54 -1.28 13.41
C TYR A 8 -16.55 -0.90 14.88
N LYS A 9 -15.99 -1.73 15.72
CA LYS A 9 -15.57 -1.32 17.06
C LYS A 9 -14.04 -1.43 17.12
N SER A 10 -13.40 -0.33 17.47
CA SER A 10 -11.95 -0.23 17.79
C SER A 10 -10.97 -0.64 16.70
N GLY A 11 -11.09 -0.12 15.47
CA GLY A 11 -10.05 -0.24 14.43
C GLY A 11 -9.74 -1.64 13.91
N PHE A 12 -10.27 -2.67 14.53
CA PHE A 12 -10.19 -4.07 14.12
C PHE A 12 -11.58 -4.54 13.71
N TYR A 13 -11.68 -5.18 12.55
CA TYR A 13 -12.93 -5.72 12.05
C TYR A 13 -13.47 -6.77 13.03
N THR A 14 -14.50 -6.43 13.78
CA THR A 14 -15.36 -7.41 14.42
C THR A 14 -16.60 -7.58 13.55
N ILE A 15 -16.76 -8.76 12.98
CA ILE A 15 -18.02 -9.13 12.34
C ILE A 15 -18.92 -9.58 13.49
N GLU A 16 -19.83 -8.68 13.96
CA GLU A 16 -20.87 -9.07 14.90
C GLU A 16 -21.99 -9.77 14.11
N GLY A 17 -22.11 -11.04 14.31
CA GLY A 17 -23.15 -11.90 13.73
C GLY A 17 -22.90 -13.35 14.10
N ASN A 18 -23.91 -14.18 13.97
CA ASN A 18 -23.75 -15.61 14.24
C ASN A 18 -22.72 -16.19 13.24
N PRO A 19 -21.53 -16.65 13.67
CA PRO A 19 -20.46 -17.13 12.79
C PRO A 19 -20.92 -18.28 11.88
N HIS A 20 -22.03 -18.93 12.19
CA HIS A 20 -22.60 -20.01 11.39
C HIS A 20 -23.39 -19.54 10.15
N GLN A 21 -23.64 -18.23 9.97
CA GLN A 21 -24.42 -17.71 8.84
C GLN A 21 -23.56 -17.18 7.68
N TYR A 22 -22.24 -17.15 7.78
CA TYR A 22 -21.36 -16.65 6.74
C TYR A 22 -20.96 -17.76 5.76
N CYS A 23 -21.91 -18.17 4.93
CA CYS A 23 -21.60 -18.95 3.73
C CYS A 23 -21.32 -17.97 2.59
N PHE A 24 -20.07 -17.55 2.42
CA PHE A 24 -19.63 -16.75 1.26
C PHE A 24 -19.36 -17.62 0.03
N SER A 25 -19.26 -18.89 0.21
CA SER A 25 -19.26 -19.95 -0.81
C SER A 25 -19.88 -21.20 -0.22
N ASN A 26 -20.14 -22.23 -1.00
CA ASN A 26 -20.56 -23.54 -0.52
C ASN A 26 -19.48 -24.22 0.38
N LYS A 27 -18.35 -23.55 0.63
CA LYS A 27 -17.29 -23.99 1.53
C LYS A 27 -17.35 -23.18 2.81
N LYS A 28 -17.63 -23.84 3.93
CA LYS A 28 -17.45 -23.25 5.26
C LYS A 28 -15.97 -22.91 5.45
N VAL A 29 -15.65 -21.62 5.53
CA VAL A 29 -14.29 -21.19 5.92
C VAL A 29 -14.29 -21.14 7.45
N ASP A 30 -13.46 -21.97 8.07
CA ASP A 30 -13.20 -21.88 9.50
C ASP A 30 -12.38 -20.64 9.79
N ILE A 31 -13.08 -19.54 10.08
CA ILE A 31 -12.48 -18.26 10.38
C ILE A 31 -11.96 -18.21 11.82
N ASP A 32 -12.59 -18.94 12.74
CA ASP A 32 -12.33 -18.82 14.18
C ASP A 32 -11.05 -19.53 14.62
N GLY A 33 -10.70 -20.65 14.01
CA GLY A 33 -9.49 -21.41 14.37
C GLY A 33 -8.17 -20.79 13.87
N LYS A 34 -8.21 -19.90 12.85
CA LYS A 34 -7.01 -19.33 12.22
C LYS A 34 -6.71 -17.88 12.61
N ASN A 35 -7.62 -17.19 13.29
CA ASN A 35 -7.40 -15.82 13.75
C ASN A 35 -6.46 -15.79 14.96
N LYS A 36 -5.17 -15.63 14.75
CA LYS A 36 -4.30 -15.20 15.85
C LYS A 36 -4.59 -13.73 16.14
N LYS A 37 -5.13 -13.45 17.32
CA LYS A 37 -5.17 -12.07 17.85
C LYS A 37 -3.75 -11.58 18.05
N LEU A 38 -3.54 -10.27 17.89
CA LEU A 38 -2.30 -9.63 18.33
C LEU A 38 -2.06 -10.01 19.79
N ASN A 39 -0.90 -10.56 20.09
CA ASN A 39 -0.51 -10.79 21.46
C ASN A 39 -0.02 -9.48 22.10
N LYS A 40 0.21 -9.49 23.41
CA LYS A 40 0.66 -8.31 24.14
C LYS A 40 1.93 -7.68 23.54
N LYS A 41 2.90 -8.51 23.16
CA LYS A 41 4.16 -8.06 22.57
C LYS A 41 3.96 -7.42 21.18
N ASP A 42 3.09 -8.00 20.34
CA ASP A 42 2.79 -7.41 19.03
C ASP A 42 2.13 -6.04 19.19
N PHE A 43 1.27 -5.88 20.21
CA PHE A 43 0.62 -4.62 20.51
C PHE A 43 1.63 -3.58 21.06
N GLU A 44 2.53 -3.98 21.95
CA GLU A 44 3.61 -3.13 22.43
C GLU A 44 4.49 -2.66 21.28
N ASN A 45 4.92 -3.56 20.39
CA ASN A 45 5.69 -3.21 19.20
C ASN A 45 4.96 -2.20 18.28
N LEU A 46 3.63 -2.34 18.15
CA LEU A 46 2.81 -1.40 17.38
C LEU A 46 2.84 0.00 17.99
N ILE A 47 2.62 0.09 19.31
CA ILE A 47 2.62 1.35 20.04
C ILE A 47 3.99 2.01 19.99
N ASP A 48 5.05 1.26 20.27
CA ASP A 48 6.43 1.77 20.23
C ASP A 48 6.74 2.34 18.85
N LYS A 49 6.36 1.63 17.78
CA LYS A 49 6.57 2.11 16.42
C LYS A 49 5.75 3.36 16.10
N MET A 50 4.53 3.48 16.62
CA MET A 50 3.71 4.71 16.46
C MET A 50 4.31 5.89 17.22
N LEU A 51 4.96 5.66 18.36
CA LEU A 51 5.62 6.71 19.14
C LEU A 51 6.92 7.18 18.48
N ASP A 52 7.69 6.25 17.92
CA ASP A 52 9.00 6.53 17.34
C ASP A 52 8.92 7.05 15.88
N ASN A 53 7.82 6.79 15.17
CA ASN A 53 7.68 7.10 13.76
C ASN A 53 6.37 7.85 13.49
N ILE A 54 6.47 9.17 13.28
CA ILE A 54 5.31 10.02 13.03
C ILE A 54 4.57 9.64 11.76
N ASN A 55 5.28 9.26 10.69
CA ASN A 55 4.66 8.85 9.43
C ASN A 55 3.89 7.53 9.63
N PHE A 56 4.46 6.59 10.39
CA PHE A 56 3.77 5.34 10.69
C PHE A 56 2.49 5.58 11.50
N ARG A 57 2.54 6.48 12.50
CA ARG A 57 1.36 6.89 13.25
C ARG A 57 0.30 7.53 12.34
N GLU A 58 0.69 8.48 11.49
CA GLU A 58 -0.21 9.15 10.55
C GLU A 58 -0.86 8.13 9.58
N ALA A 59 -0.11 7.15 9.13
CA ALA A 59 -0.63 6.06 8.30
C ALA A 59 -1.70 5.24 9.04
N ILE A 60 -1.46 4.88 10.31
CA ILE A 60 -2.43 4.16 11.14
C ILE A 60 -3.69 5.02 11.37
N ASP A 61 -3.53 6.28 11.75
CA ASP A 61 -4.66 7.20 11.99
C ASP A 61 -5.51 7.36 10.72
N THR A 62 -4.87 7.52 9.57
CA THR A 62 -5.56 7.61 8.27
C THR A 62 -6.27 6.29 7.93
N LEU A 63 -5.63 5.14 8.16
CA LEU A 63 -6.25 3.83 7.93
C LEU A 63 -7.47 3.62 8.83
N MET A 64 -7.41 4.05 10.09
CA MET A 64 -8.56 4.01 11.00
C MET A 64 -9.74 4.83 10.45
N ILE A 65 -9.49 6.04 9.95
CA ILE A 65 -10.51 6.86 9.30
C ILE A 65 -11.09 6.14 8.09
N VAL A 66 -10.24 5.61 7.20
CA VAL A 66 -10.69 4.89 5.99
C VAL A 66 -11.62 3.75 6.34
N ASN A 67 -11.32 3.01 7.41
CA ASN A 67 -12.12 1.87 7.84
C ASN A 67 -13.51 2.26 8.40
N THR A 68 -13.76 3.54 8.69
CA THR A 68 -15.09 4.07 9.06
C THR A 68 -15.91 4.54 7.85
N LEU A 69 -15.29 4.66 6.68
CA LEU A 69 -15.92 5.16 5.47
C LEU A 69 -16.55 4.03 4.65
N SER A 70 -17.59 4.36 3.90
CA SER A 70 -18.10 3.46 2.86
C SER A 70 -17.08 3.25 1.76
N ILE A 71 -17.11 2.08 1.12
CA ILE A 71 -16.26 1.78 -0.04
C ILE A 71 -16.62 2.72 -1.18
N SER A 72 -15.65 3.50 -1.63
CA SER A 72 -15.80 4.53 -2.64
C SER A 72 -14.45 4.90 -3.25
N TYR A 73 -14.46 5.69 -4.32
CA TYR A 73 -13.24 6.29 -4.86
C TYR A 73 -12.50 7.14 -3.83
N TYR A 74 -13.23 7.81 -2.95
CA TYR A 74 -12.62 8.63 -1.90
C TYR A 74 -11.85 7.78 -0.89
N SER A 75 -12.46 6.70 -0.38
CA SER A 75 -11.78 5.78 0.55
C SER A 75 -10.59 5.08 -0.10
N MET A 76 -10.65 4.75 -1.39
CA MET A 76 -9.49 4.24 -2.13
C MET A 76 -8.35 5.27 -2.25
N ARG A 77 -8.66 6.56 -2.47
CA ARG A 77 -7.65 7.62 -2.47
C ARG A 77 -6.94 7.74 -1.13
N LEU A 78 -7.68 7.63 -0.04
CA LEU A 78 -7.10 7.64 1.30
C LEU A 78 -6.20 6.41 1.51
N LEU A 79 -6.58 5.21 1.05
CA LEU A 79 -5.68 4.04 1.07
C LEU A 79 -4.40 4.28 0.25
N ALA A 80 -4.52 4.90 -0.90
CA ALA A 80 -3.36 5.29 -1.70
C ALA A 80 -2.46 6.28 -0.96
N THR A 81 -3.04 7.22 -0.20
CA THR A 81 -2.29 8.13 0.68
C THR A 81 -1.59 7.38 1.81
N VAL A 82 -2.25 6.41 2.45
CA VAL A 82 -1.63 5.55 3.49
C VAL A 82 -0.39 4.85 2.94
N LEU A 83 -0.48 4.28 1.73
CA LEU A 83 0.69 3.67 1.08
C LEU A 83 1.84 4.67 0.88
N GLU A 84 1.54 5.91 0.47
CA GLU A 84 2.57 6.94 0.33
C GLU A 84 3.22 7.28 1.65
N ILE A 85 2.43 7.49 2.70
CA ILE A 85 2.92 7.83 4.03
C ILE A 85 3.85 6.71 4.55
N LEU A 86 3.45 5.44 4.39
CA LEU A 86 4.26 4.29 4.80
C LEU A 86 5.61 4.19 4.05
N THR A 87 5.69 4.70 2.83
CA THR A 87 6.95 4.71 2.06
C THR A 87 7.85 5.90 2.37
N GLN A 88 7.35 6.90 3.09
CA GLN A 88 8.15 8.05 3.51
C GLN A 88 9.08 7.63 4.64
N LYS A 89 10.37 7.70 4.40
CA LYS A 89 11.36 7.50 5.46
C LYS A 89 11.40 8.73 6.36
N ASN A 90 11.38 8.53 7.66
CA ASN A 90 11.58 9.62 8.60
C ASN A 90 12.88 10.36 8.31
N GLU A 91 12.95 11.66 8.58
CA GLU A 91 14.20 12.44 8.42
C GLU A 91 15.34 11.88 9.28
N SER A 92 15.01 11.26 10.43
CA SER A 92 15.97 10.54 11.27
C SER A 92 16.51 9.29 10.60
N ASP A 93 15.67 8.56 9.86
CA ASP A 93 16.07 7.39 9.07
C ASP A 93 16.85 7.82 7.82
N ASN A 94 16.50 8.95 7.24
CA ASN A 94 17.29 9.55 6.16
C ASN A 94 18.70 9.97 6.61
N LYS A 95 18.91 10.26 7.89
CA LYS A 95 20.25 10.46 8.47
C LYS A 95 20.97 9.13 8.77
N ARG A 96 20.23 8.05 9.06
CA ARG A 96 20.78 6.70 9.33
C ARG A 96 20.88 5.83 8.09
N THR A 97 19.87 5.90 7.21
CA THR A 97 19.77 5.17 5.94
C THR A 97 19.84 6.11 4.75
N GLY A 98 20.23 7.39 4.98
CA GLY A 98 20.51 8.28 3.88
C GLY A 98 21.32 7.47 2.90
N ILE A 99 20.77 7.19 1.74
CA ILE A 99 21.52 6.64 0.61
C ILE A 99 22.71 7.57 0.52
N LYS A 100 23.80 7.20 1.24
CA LYS A 100 25.06 7.92 1.14
C LYS A 100 25.45 7.68 -0.29
N ARG A 101 25.05 8.64 -1.15
CA ARG A 101 25.49 8.61 -2.52
C ARG A 101 26.95 8.30 -2.49
N THR A 102 27.34 7.26 -3.16
CA THR A 102 28.74 6.89 -3.28
C THR A 102 29.53 8.08 -3.82
N THR A 103 30.78 8.17 -3.56
CA THR A 103 31.65 9.23 -4.12
C THR A 103 31.49 9.27 -5.64
N TYR A 104 31.41 8.10 -6.26
CA TYR A 104 31.19 7.95 -7.71
C TYR A 104 29.87 8.58 -8.17
N GLU A 105 28.75 8.36 -7.49
CA GLU A 105 27.45 8.96 -7.84
C GLU A 105 27.46 10.49 -7.69
N LYS A 106 28.12 11.01 -6.65
CA LYS A 106 28.29 12.46 -6.45
C LYS A 106 29.10 13.10 -7.57
N ASP A 107 30.21 12.46 -7.94
CA ASP A 107 31.08 12.94 -9.02
C ASP A 107 30.38 12.83 -10.37
N PHE A 108 29.64 11.76 -10.63
CA PHE A 108 28.84 11.61 -11.83
C PHE A 108 27.78 12.73 -11.95
N ILE A 109 26.99 12.98 -10.90
CA ILE A 109 26.02 14.08 -10.88
C ILE A 109 26.70 15.42 -11.16
N LYS A 110 27.86 15.67 -10.53
CA LYS A 110 28.61 16.93 -10.71
C LYS A 110 29.07 17.12 -12.15
N GLN A 111 29.62 16.06 -12.76
CA GLN A 111 30.05 16.07 -14.16
C GLN A 111 28.86 16.25 -15.11
N LEU A 112 27.77 15.50 -14.89
CA LEU A 112 26.57 15.59 -15.71
C LEU A 112 25.95 17.00 -15.64
N LYS A 113 25.87 17.60 -14.45
CA LYS A 113 25.40 18.98 -14.28
C LYS A 113 26.28 19.98 -15.02
N LYS A 114 27.61 19.80 -14.99
CA LYS A 114 28.54 20.67 -15.70
C LYS A 114 28.29 20.59 -17.20
N GLU A 115 28.15 19.40 -17.74
CA GLU A 115 27.92 19.20 -19.16
C GLU A 115 26.56 19.72 -19.62
N VAL A 116 25.50 19.44 -18.85
CA VAL A 116 24.16 19.96 -19.16
C VAL A 116 24.11 21.49 -19.08
N LYS A 117 24.80 22.14 -18.12
CA LYS A 117 24.92 23.60 -18.09
C LYS A 117 25.61 24.11 -19.32
N ARG A 118 26.64 23.45 -19.83
CA ARG A 118 27.35 23.81 -21.07
C ARG A 118 26.42 23.67 -22.29
N LEU A 119 25.65 22.59 -22.38
CA LEU A 119 24.73 22.35 -23.50
C LEU A 119 23.53 23.32 -23.51
N ILE A 120 23.04 23.68 -22.34
CA ILE A 120 21.97 24.71 -22.24
C ILE A 120 22.50 26.05 -22.79
N GLY A 121 23.75 26.41 -22.47
CA GLY A 121 24.44 27.61 -22.99
C GLY A 121 23.56 28.84 -23.01
N ASP A 122 23.46 29.46 -24.18
CA ASP A 122 22.64 30.66 -24.41
C ASP A 122 21.27 30.38 -25.01
N ASN A 123 20.87 29.11 -25.12
CA ASN A 123 19.54 28.76 -25.63
C ASN A 123 18.44 29.27 -24.69
N SER A 124 17.71 30.32 -25.13
CA SER A 124 16.70 31.00 -24.31
C SER A 124 15.59 30.07 -23.84
N SER A 125 15.12 29.15 -24.69
CA SER A 125 14.07 28.19 -24.37
C SER A 125 14.49 27.18 -23.30
N LEU A 126 15.76 26.79 -23.25
CA LEU A 126 16.30 25.90 -22.26
C LEU A 126 16.70 26.62 -20.96
N LYS A 127 17.03 27.90 -21.02
CA LYS A 127 17.34 28.70 -19.82
C LYS A 127 16.21 28.76 -18.83
N GLU A 128 14.95 28.93 -19.29
CA GLU A 128 13.77 28.90 -18.42
C GLU A 128 13.59 27.53 -17.72
N LYS A 129 13.93 26.45 -18.40
CA LYS A 129 13.81 25.08 -17.87
C LYS A 129 15.03 24.60 -17.09
N LYS A 130 16.11 25.39 -17.06
CA LYS A 130 17.40 25.02 -16.47
C LYS A 130 17.29 24.52 -15.04
N LYS A 131 16.52 25.21 -14.18
CA LYS A 131 16.32 24.81 -12.77
C LYS A 131 15.68 23.43 -12.67
N ASN A 132 14.65 23.18 -13.47
CA ASN A 132 13.94 21.90 -13.49
C ASN A 132 14.81 20.75 -14.01
N ILE A 133 15.59 21.01 -15.07
CA ILE A 133 16.52 20.02 -15.64
C ILE A 133 17.58 19.65 -14.61
N LEU A 134 18.21 20.62 -13.96
CA LEU A 134 19.23 20.38 -12.94
C LEU A 134 18.65 19.67 -11.71
N GLY A 135 17.41 19.97 -11.30
CA GLY A 135 16.72 19.26 -10.22
C GLY A 135 16.43 17.80 -10.55
N ARG A 136 16.10 17.48 -11.82
CA ARG A 136 15.94 16.07 -12.26
C ARG A 136 17.27 15.32 -12.22
N ILE A 137 18.37 15.96 -12.55
CA ILE A 137 19.72 15.36 -12.45
C ILE A 137 20.08 15.05 -10.99
N ASP A 138 19.70 15.91 -10.04
CA ASP A 138 19.89 15.60 -8.61
C ASP A 138 19.17 14.34 -8.15
N ASN A 139 18.10 14.00 -8.82
CA ASN A 139 17.26 12.86 -8.48
C ASN A 139 17.48 11.63 -9.37
N ILE A 140 18.52 11.64 -10.23
CA ILE A 140 18.72 10.57 -11.24
C ILE A 140 18.95 9.18 -10.62
N PHE A 141 19.52 9.14 -9.41
CA PHE A 141 19.73 7.89 -8.64
C PHE A 141 18.64 7.62 -7.60
N ASN A 142 17.62 8.48 -7.51
CA ASN A 142 16.49 8.20 -6.63
C ASN A 142 15.61 7.14 -7.30
N LEU A 143 15.18 6.17 -6.50
CA LEU A 143 14.22 5.18 -6.99
C LEU A 143 12.97 5.88 -7.53
N PRO A 144 12.42 5.43 -8.65
CA PRO A 144 11.11 5.84 -9.12
C PRO A 144 10.05 5.62 -8.03
N ASN A 145 9.00 6.44 -8.02
CA ASN A 145 7.97 6.35 -6.99
C ASN A 145 7.31 4.96 -6.92
N ASN A 146 7.15 4.29 -8.06
CA ASN A 146 6.60 2.94 -8.09
C ASN A 146 7.55 1.93 -7.42
N ASP A 147 8.85 2.04 -7.66
CA ASP A 147 9.85 1.14 -7.05
C ASP A 147 9.94 1.37 -5.54
N LYS A 148 9.77 2.61 -5.06
CA LYS A 148 9.67 2.91 -3.63
C LYS A 148 8.44 2.25 -2.98
N LEU A 149 7.30 2.24 -3.68
CA LEU A 149 6.10 1.57 -3.18
C LEU A 149 6.29 0.06 -3.11
N LEU A 150 6.90 -0.54 -4.12
CA LEU A 150 7.18 -1.97 -4.14
C LEU A 150 8.22 -2.35 -3.08
N SER A 151 9.26 -1.51 -2.87
CA SER A 151 10.28 -1.76 -1.85
C SER A 151 9.71 -1.82 -0.43
N LEU A 152 8.60 -1.15 -0.14
CA LEU A 152 7.88 -1.30 1.14
C LEU A 152 7.52 -2.77 1.43
N PHE A 153 7.10 -3.49 0.41
CA PHE A 153 6.69 -4.89 0.54
C PHE A 153 7.90 -5.83 0.55
N ASP A 154 8.90 -5.55 -0.26
CA ASP A 154 10.17 -6.31 -0.29
C ASP A 154 10.90 -6.20 1.06
N GLU A 155 11.02 -4.99 1.62
CA GLU A 155 11.61 -4.73 2.95
C GLU A 155 10.85 -5.48 4.06
N ASN A 156 9.56 -5.71 3.88
CA ASN A 156 8.70 -6.45 4.80
C ASN A 156 8.50 -7.93 4.42
N THR A 157 9.29 -8.45 3.48
CA THR A 157 9.26 -9.86 3.03
C THR A 157 7.88 -10.35 2.54
N ILE A 158 7.06 -9.42 2.03
CA ILE A 158 5.73 -9.71 1.50
C ILE A 158 5.84 -9.99 0.00
N LYS A 159 5.51 -11.20 -0.41
CA LYS A 159 5.51 -11.59 -1.82
C LYS A 159 4.28 -11.04 -2.51
N LEU A 160 4.49 -10.16 -3.50
CA LEU A 160 3.44 -9.59 -4.32
C LEU A 160 3.25 -10.39 -5.61
N ASN A 161 2.02 -10.73 -5.95
CA ASN A 161 1.67 -11.22 -7.27
C ASN A 161 1.46 -10.05 -8.26
N GLU A 162 1.25 -10.34 -9.55
CA GLU A 162 1.07 -9.31 -10.57
C GLU A 162 -0.19 -8.47 -10.36
N LEU A 163 -1.24 -9.03 -9.79
CA LEU A 163 -2.47 -8.34 -9.48
C LEU A 163 -2.28 -7.35 -8.32
N ASP A 164 -1.52 -7.76 -7.30
CA ASP A 164 -1.13 -6.89 -6.17
C ASP A 164 -0.37 -5.66 -6.68
N LYS A 165 0.64 -5.88 -7.54
CA LYS A 165 1.42 -4.80 -8.15
C LYS A 165 0.55 -3.85 -8.97
N LYS A 166 -0.38 -4.38 -9.77
CA LYS A 166 -1.33 -3.55 -10.53
C LYS A 166 -2.17 -2.67 -9.61
N CYS A 167 -2.71 -3.23 -8.51
CA CYS A 167 -3.49 -2.45 -7.53
C CYS A 167 -2.65 -1.35 -6.86
N ILE A 168 -1.41 -1.64 -6.48
CA ILE A 168 -0.49 -0.65 -5.90
C ILE A 168 -0.18 0.46 -6.90
N MET A 169 0.06 0.13 -8.17
CA MET A 169 0.39 1.10 -9.21
C MET A 169 -0.77 2.02 -9.59
N LEU A 170 -2.03 1.61 -9.36
CA LEU A 170 -3.19 2.48 -9.52
C LEU A 170 -3.16 3.72 -8.62
N ARG A 171 -2.35 3.71 -7.57
CA ARG A 171 -2.25 4.83 -6.62
C ARG A 171 -2.08 6.18 -7.33
N ASN A 172 -1.24 6.27 -8.36
CA ASN A 172 -1.04 7.53 -9.10
C ASN A 172 -2.34 8.02 -9.75
N HIS A 173 -3.10 7.11 -10.37
CA HIS A 173 -4.39 7.45 -10.97
C HIS A 173 -5.42 7.87 -9.91
N LEU A 174 -5.45 7.17 -8.77
CA LEU A 174 -6.34 7.48 -7.65
C LEU A 174 -6.05 8.87 -7.07
N LEU A 175 -4.79 9.21 -6.83
CA LEU A 175 -4.39 10.49 -6.24
C LEU A 175 -4.62 11.67 -7.19
N HIS A 176 -4.38 11.50 -8.47
CA HIS A 176 -4.52 12.58 -9.47
C HIS A 176 -5.93 12.72 -10.05
N GLY A 177 -6.89 11.92 -9.60
CA GLY A 177 -8.30 12.03 -10.03
C GLY A 177 -8.58 11.51 -11.44
N ASN A 178 -7.59 10.97 -12.13
CA ASN A 178 -7.75 10.33 -13.45
C ASN A 178 -8.27 8.90 -13.26
N VAL A 179 -9.54 8.79 -12.87
CA VAL A 179 -10.13 7.49 -12.55
C VAL A 179 -10.76 6.89 -13.80
N SER A 180 -9.97 6.55 -14.79
CA SER A 180 -10.29 5.41 -15.63
C SER A 180 -9.77 4.18 -14.88
N ILE A 181 -10.60 3.52 -14.10
CA ILE A 181 -10.30 2.18 -13.60
C ILE A 181 -10.37 1.27 -14.83
N THR A 182 -9.27 1.24 -15.56
CA THR A 182 -9.05 0.26 -16.59
C THR A 182 -9.09 -1.10 -15.93
N SER A 183 -9.85 -2.02 -16.48
CA SER A 183 -10.19 -3.33 -15.93
C SER A 183 -9.01 -4.04 -15.27
N ILE A 184 -8.96 -3.98 -13.95
CA ILE A 184 -8.07 -4.81 -13.12
C ILE A 184 -8.57 -6.25 -13.17
N LEU A 185 -9.88 -6.41 -13.05
CA LEU A 185 -10.55 -7.68 -13.14
C LEU A 185 -11.21 -7.81 -14.53
N LYS A 186 -11.05 -8.95 -15.16
CA LYS A 186 -11.67 -9.23 -16.44
C LYS A 186 -13.19 -9.35 -16.28
N ASN A 187 -13.93 -8.77 -17.22
CA ASN A 187 -15.39 -8.93 -17.34
C ASN A 187 -16.19 -8.57 -16.08
N GLN A 188 -15.68 -7.68 -15.23
CA GLN A 188 -16.36 -7.21 -14.04
C GLN A 188 -16.83 -5.77 -14.19
N ASP A 189 -18.00 -5.46 -13.61
CA ASP A 189 -18.54 -4.09 -13.55
C ASP A 189 -17.68 -3.17 -12.68
N GLU A 190 -17.86 -1.86 -12.85
CA GLU A 190 -17.09 -0.83 -12.17
C GLU A 190 -17.19 -0.92 -10.63
N ILE A 191 -18.37 -1.20 -10.10
CA ILE A 191 -18.60 -1.32 -8.65
C ILE A 191 -17.79 -2.49 -8.09
N THR A 192 -17.78 -3.61 -8.79
CA THR A 192 -16.99 -4.80 -8.43
C THR A 192 -15.50 -4.49 -8.46
N GLN A 193 -15.04 -3.75 -9.48
CA GLN A 193 -13.63 -3.32 -9.57
C GLN A 193 -13.24 -2.41 -8.41
N VAL A 194 -14.06 -1.39 -8.09
CA VAL A 194 -13.85 -0.48 -6.97
C VAL A 194 -13.76 -1.25 -5.65
N MET A 195 -14.72 -2.14 -5.41
CA MET A 195 -14.75 -2.97 -4.21
C MET A 195 -13.50 -3.85 -4.11
N PHE A 196 -13.11 -4.50 -5.20
CA PHE A 196 -11.92 -5.35 -5.23
C PHE A 196 -10.65 -4.57 -4.91
N ILE A 197 -10.43 -3.42 -5.58
CA ILE A 197 -9.23 -2.59 -5.38
C ILE A 197 -9.16 -2.10 -3.93
N TYR A 198 -10.27 -1.62 -3.38
CA TYR A 198 -10.35 -1.19 -1.98
C TYR A 198 -9.94 -2.31 -1.03
N LEU A 199 -10.55 -3.49 -1.15
CA LEU A 199 -10.26 -4.64 -0.30
C LEU A 199 -8.82 -5.13 -0.45
N LYS A 200 -8.30 -5.12 -1.68
CA LYS A 200 -6.92 -5.55 -1.97
C LYS A 200 -5.89 -4.57 -1.38
N LEU A 201 -6.06 -3.27 -1.59
CA LEU A 201 -5.18 -2.26 -1.00
C LEU A 201 -5.22 -2.31 0.53
N ASN A 202 -6.41 -2.45 1.12
CA ASN A 202 -6.56 -2.57 2.57
C ASN A 202 -5.82 -3.82 3.09
N THR A 203 -5.96 -4.97 2.42
CA THR A 203 -5.22 -6.20 2.77
C THR A 203 -3.71 -5.98 2.73
N LEU A 204 -3.20 -5.40 1.64
CA LEU A 204 -1.77 -5.17 1.45
C LEU A 204 -1.18 -4.18 2.45
N ILE A 205 -1.91 -3.09 2.76
CA ILE A 205 -1.51 -2.11 3.78
C ILE A 205 -1.42 -2.78 5.16
N ASN A 206 -2.44 -3.56 5.53
CA ASN A 206 -2.41 -4.30 6.79
C ASN A 206 -1.24 -5.29 6.83
N ALA A 207 -0.95 -6.01 5.72
CA ALA A 207 0.21 -6.88 5.62
C ALA A 207 1.51 -6.13 5.90
N ALA A 208 1.71 -4.95 5.28
CA ALA A 208 2.89 -4.13 5.48
C ALA A 208 3.01 -3.62 6.93
N ILE A 209 1.91 -3.17 7.53
CA ILE A 209 1.87 -2.70 8.92
C ILE A 209 2.25 -3.85 9.87
N TYR A 210 1.57 -5.00 9.78
CA TYR A 210 1.84 -6.13 10.66
C TYR A 210 3.25 -6.70 10.49
N SER A 211 3.72 -6.82 9.26
CA SER A 211 5.09 -7.26 9.01
C SER A 211 6.10 -6.29 9.63
N SER A 212 5.85 -4.99 9.51
CA SER A 212 6.76 -3.95 10.00
C SER A 212 6.92 -3.87 11.51
N ILE A 213 5.98 -4.44 12.28
CA ILE A 213 6.07 -4.58 13.75
C ILE A 213 6.61 -5.94 14.18
N GLY A 214 7.04 -6.79 13.23
CA GLY A 214 7.56 -8.13 13.48
C GLY A 214 6.50 -9.17 13.82
N TYR A 215 5.23 -8.91 13.50
CA TYR A 215 4.15 -9.89 13.69
C TYR A 215 4.42 -11.15 12.88
N LYS A 216 4.28 -12.31 13.53
CA LYS A 216 4.40 -13.63 12.92
C LYS A 216 3.07 -14.37 13.01
N GLY A 217 2.34 -14.37 11.92
CA GLY A 217 1.02 -14.99 11.91
C GLY A 217 0.36 -14.90 10.55
N ILE A 218 -0.94 -14.87 10.57
CA ILE A 218 -1.77 -14.79 9.37
C ILE A 218 -2.68 -13.57 9.43
N ILE A 219 -2.95 -12.98 8.28
CA ILE A 219 -3.96 -11.93 8.11
C ILE A 219 -5.03 -12.39 7.13
N ARG A 220 -6.19 -11.75 7.17
CA ARG A 220 -7.30 -12.04 6.25
C ARG A 220 -7.02 -11.47 4.87
N ASN A 221 -7.23 -12.26 3.83
CA ASN A 221 -7.29 -11.79 2.45
C ASN A 221 -8.71 -11.28 2.18
N LEU A 222 -8.92 -9.98 2.34
CA LEU A 222 -10.26 -9.39 2.27
C LEU A 222 -10.96 -9.61 0.92
N PRO A 223 -10.29 -9.44 -0.27
CA PRO A 223 -10.93 -9.76 -1.54
C PRO A 223 -11.44 -11.20 -1.58
N LYS A 224 -10.62 -12.16 -1.18
CA LYS A 224 -11.01 -13.58 -1.19
C LYS A 224 -12.17 -13.86 -0.23
N LEU A 225 -12.16 -13.24 0.97
CA LEU A 225 -13.23 -13.43 1.96
C LEU A 225 -14.55 -12.82 1.52
N PHE A 226 -14.53 -11.60 0.96
CA PHE A 226 -15.77 -10.85 0.69
C PHE A 226 -16.29 -10.98 -0.74
N MET A 227 -15.48 -11.47 -1.69
CA MET A 227 -15.85 -11.53 -3.10
C MET A 227 -15.79 -12.92 -3.72
N ASP A 228 -15.42 -13.96 -2.97
CA ASP A 228 -15.34 -15.35 -3.48
C ASP A 228 -16.64 -15.84 -4.12
N TYR A 229 -17.80 -15.37 -3.60
CA TYR A 229 -19.12 -15.68 -4.14
C TYR A 229 -19.36 -15.15 -5.56
N LYS A 230 -18.57 -14.18 -6.02
CA LYS A 230 -18.66 -13.60 -7.38
C LYS A 230 -17.94 -14.44 -8.42
N ASN A 231 -17.27 -15.54 -8.05
CA ASN A 231 -16.52 -16.41 -8.93
C ASN A 231 -15.52 -15.65 -9.84
N ILE A 232 -14.84 -14.66 -9.28
CA ILE A 232 -13.82 -13.86 -9.97
C ILE A 232 -12.64 -14.77 -10.27
N GLU A 233 -12.26 -14.88 -11.56
CA GLU A 233 -11.19 -15.77 -12.03
C GLU A 233 -9.88 -15.50 -11.29
N GLU A 234 -9.53 -14.24 -11.10
CA GLU A 234 -8.31 -13.80 -10.46
C GLU A 234 -8.22 -14.18 -8.96
N LEU A 235 -9.37 -14.47 -8.32
CA LEU A 235 -9.42 -14.90 -6.92
C LEU A 235 -9.45 -16.42 -6.73
N GLN A 236 -9.64 -17.21 -7.77
CA GLN A 236 -9.82 -18.66 -7.63
C GLN A 236 -8.63 -19.33 -6.95
N ASN A 237 -7.41 -18.90 -7.26
CA ASN A 237 -6.17 -19.47 -6.73
C ASN A 237 -5.63 -18.71 -5.51
N GLU A 238 -6.34 -17.70 -5.01
CA GLU A 238 -5.92 -16.99 -3.80
C GLU A 238 -6.40 -17.70 -2.54
N GLU A 239 -5.53 -17.67 -1.51
CA GLU A 239 -5.87 -18.19 -0.20
C GLU A 239 -6.72 -17.17 0.60
N TYR A 240 -7.54 -17.65 1.54
CA TYR A 240 -8.34 -16.81 2.44
C TYR A 240 -7.50 -16.06 3.47
N PHE A 241 -6.28 -16.53 3.71
CA PHE A 241 -5.35 -15.99 4.69
C PHE A 241 -3.96 -15.84 4.07
N ILE A 242 -3.28 -14.77 4.42
CA ILE A 242 -1.92 -14.46 3.99
C ILE A 242 -0.99 -14.63 5.19
N SER A 243 0.08 -15.40 5.02
CA SER A 243 1.12 -15.58 6.04
C SER A 243 2.05 -14.37 6.07
N ILE A 244 2.36 -13.91 7.28
CA ILE A 244 3.27 -12.79 7.54
C ILE A 244 4.49 -13.31 8.32
N ASN A 245 5.70 -13.05 7.80
CA ASN A 245 6.98 -13.37 8.46
C ASN A 245 7.11 -14.84 8.93
N GLN A 246 6.61 -15.79 8.14
CA GLN A 246 6.82 -17.22 8.37
C GLN A 246 8.08 -17.72 7.69
#